data_13441f59ff9852bdcf586d7ad9747f3d
#
_entry.id   13441f59ff9852bdcf586d7ad9747f3d
#
_cell.length_a   1.000
_cell.length_b   1.000
_cell.length_c   1.000
_cell.angle_alpha   90.00
_cell.angle_beta   90.00
_cell.angle_gamma   90.00
#
_symmetry.space_group_name_H-M   'P 1'
#
loop_
_entity.id
_entity.type
_entity.pdbx_description
1 polymer ?
#
loop_
_entity_poly.entity_id
_entity_poly.type
_entity_poly.pdbx_seq_one_letter_code
_entity_poly.pdbx_strand_id
1 'polypeptide(L)'
;MSAAWAELGHLINFINSLGELVPRHFQVGDSGPIYTETVLGHPPVVEPLNTISNFIFLWIMWRWWRRNREHGPYPVARWGLPIMFASFIGGTVYHATRSHEFWYLLDWIPIYVLALGVAGFLWTRLFGNKLGLSIFASLSLTLMALNAAAELWSSWEPVTLISLSYASLVIANLLPLILHARRPEAQGARRWLVAGGLVMASAIGFRQLDVHIAHHHIEVWPHGSHFMWHLLGGLAVNCMLEYLWRADWRPRRKESA
;
A
#
# COMPACT_ATOMS: atom_id res chain seq x y z
N MET A 1 12.08 -32.80 -10.25
CA MET A 1 11.69 -31.80 -9.26
C MET A 1 12.50 -30.55 -9.57
N SER A 2 11.84 -29.44 -9.93
CA SER A 2 12.54 -28.24 -10.37
C SER A 2 13.22 -27.54 -9.17
N ALA A 3 14.30 -26.79 -9.41
CA ALA A 3 15.02 -26.00 -8.42
C ALA A 3 14.07 -25.10 -7.61
N ALA A 4 12.97 -24.63 -8.24
CA ALA A 4 11.93 -23.83 -7.61
C ALA A 4 11.23 -24.51 -6.41
N TRP A 5 10.99 -25.82 -6.49
CA TRP A 5 10.42 -26.58 -5.37
C TRP A 5 11.44 -26.76 -4.23
N ALA A 6 12.72 -26.84 -4.57
CA ALA A 6 13.78 -26.88 -3.56
C ALA A 6 13.93 -25.53 -2.84
N GLU A 7 13.90 -24.41 -3.58
CA GLU A 7 13.89 -23.05 -3.04
C GLU A 7 12.65 -22.75 -2.19
N LEU A 8 11.46 -23.18 -2.66
CA LEU A 8 10.23 -23.06 -1.88
C LEU A 8 10.31 -23.93 -0.60
N GLY A 9 10.87 -25.13 -0.70
CA GLY A 9 11.14 -26.00 0.45
C GLY A 9 12.12 -25.35 1.44
N HIS A 10 13.17 -24.69 0.95
CA HIS A 10 14.10 -23.92 1.79
C HIS A 10 13.43 -22.71 2.43
N LEU A 11 12.58 -21.99 1.69
CA LEU A 11 11.81 -20.87 2.22
C LEU A 11 10.80 -21.31 3.29
N ILE A 12 10.09 -22.45 3.05
CA ILE A 12 9.15 -23.01 4.02
C ILE A 12 9.90 -23.50 5.27
N ASN A 13 11.02 -24.17 5.11
CA ASN A 13 11.85 -24.62 6.23
C ASN A 13 12.47 -23.46 6.99
N PHE A 14 12.86 -22.39 6.29
CA PHE A 14 13.31 -21.14 6.90
C PHE A 14 12.17 -20.44 7.69
N ILE A 15 10.97 -20.32 7.11
CA ILE A 15 9.79 -19.80 7.80
C ILE A 15 9.47 -20.65 9.04
N ASN A 16 9.55 -21.96 8.95
CA ASN A 16 9.35 -22.86 10.08
C ASN A 16 10.45 -22.73 11.14
N SER A 17 11.71 -22.53 10.72
CA SER A 17 12.82 -22.29 11.67
C SER A 17 12.72 -20.92 12.36
N LEU A 18 12.16 -19.91 11.70
CA LEU A 18 11.82 -18.64 12.34
C LEU A 18 10.70 -18.81 13.38
N GLY A 19 9.75 -19.73 13.14
CA GLY A 19 8.75 -20.14 14.13
C GLY A 19 9.35 -20.78 15.39
N GLU A 20 10.52 -21.40 15.25
CA GLU A 20 11.28 -21.92 16.41
C GLU A 20 12.03 -20.82 17.18
N LEU A 21 12.38 -19.70 16.54
CA LEU A 21 13.03 -18.54 17.17
C LEU A 21 12.02 -17.61 17.83
N VAL A 22 10.75 -17.63 17.43
CA VAL A 22 9.67 -16.92 18.11
C VAL A 22 9.37 -17.63 19.42
N PRO A 23 9.28 -16.90 20.56
CA PRO A 23 8.96 -17.50 21.84
C PRO A 23 7.75 -18.43 21.72
N ARG A 24 7.83 -19.65 22.29
CA ARG A 24 6.82 -20.72 22.13
C ARG A 24 5.37 -20.33 22.50
N HIS A 25 5.17 -19.19 23.15
CA HIS A 25 3.86 -18.64 23.49
C HIS A 25 3.24 -17.79 22.38
N PHE A 26 3.96 -17.57 21.26
CA PHE A 26 3.49 -16.80 20.13
C PHE A 26 3.56 -17.64 18.84
N GLN A 27 2.39 -17.87 18.23
CA GLN A 27 2.27 -18.51 16.93
C GLN A 27 1.75 -17.49 15.92
N VAL A 28 2.47 -17.34 14.79
CA VAL A 28 1.99 -16.57 13.64
C VAL A 28 0.85 -17.35 12.98
N GLY A 29 -0.34 -16.78 12.97
CA GLY A 29 -1.56 -17.38 12.41
C GLY A 29 -1.90 -16.88 11.01
N ASP A 30 -0.96 -16.25 10.32
CA ASP A 30 -1.13 -15.65 8.99
C ASP A 30 0.03 -16.00 8.06
N SER A 31 -0.15 -15.75 6.74
CA SER A 31 0.84 -15.95 5.69
C SER A 31 1.65 -14.69 5.35
N GLY A 32 1.52 -13.63 6.14
CA GLY A 32 2.17 -12.35 5.90
C GLY A 32 3.70 -12.42 6.08
N PRO A 33 4.42 -11.42 5.56
CA PRO A 33 5.87 -11.35 5.71
C PRO A 33 6.30 -11.35 7.17
N ILE A 34 7.43 -11.99 7.45
CA ILE A 34 8.07 -11.93 8.77
C ILE A 34 8.96 -10.69 8.81
N TYR A 35 8.68 -9.82 9.75
CA TYR A 35 9.44 -8.60 10.01
C TYR A 35 10.40 -8.78 11.18
N THR A 36 11.32 -7.84 11.35
CA THR A 36 12.27 -7.87 12.47
C THR A 36 11.54 -7.90 13.84
N GLU A 37 10.49 -7.10 14.01
CA GLU A 37 9.68 -7.13 15.24
C GLU A 37 8.95 -8.48 15.44
N THR A 38 8.54 -9.16 14.36
CA THR A 38 7.91 -10.49 14.46
C THR A 38 8.87 -11.50 15.06
N VAL A 39 10.13 -11.49 14.60
CA VAL A 39 11.19 -12.40 15.10
C VAL A 39 11.48 -12.13 16.59
N LEU A 40 11.47 -10.87 17.01
CA LEU A 40 11.73 -10.50 18.41
C LEU A 40 10.61 -10.96 19.35
N GLY A 41 9.36 -10.96 18.88
CA GLY A 41 8.18 -11.35 19.63
C GLY A 41 8.01 -10.56 20.94
N HIS A 42 7.16 -9.56 20.94
CA HIS A 42 6.93 -8.66 22.08
C HIS A 42 5.52 -8.82 22.68
N PRO A 43 5.24 -9.90 23.47
CA PRO A 43 3.93 -10.01 24.12
C PRO A 43 3.70 -8.86 25.10
N PRO A 44 2.48 -8.31 25.23
CA PRO A 44 1.23 -8.77 24.60
C PRO A 44 1.00 -8.25 23.17
N VAL A 45 1.83 -7.35 22.67
CA VAL A 45 1.76 -6.81 21.30
C VAL A 45 2.99 -7.32 20.54
N VAL A 46 2.74 -8.06 19.45
CA VAL A 46 3.82 -8.75 18.71
C VAL A 46 4.78 -7.79 18.05
N GLU A 47 4.24 -6.82 17.35
CA GLU A 47 4.98 -5.82 16.58
C GLU A 47 4.58 -4.41 17.05
N PRO A 48 5.09 -3.93 18.19
CA PRO A 48 4.61 -2.71 18.83
C PRO A 48 4.85 -1.44 17.99
N LEU A 49 6.00 -1.26 17.35
CA LEU A 49 6.27 -0.08 16.52
C LEU A 49 5.44 -0.12 15.23
N ASN A 50 5.32 -1.30 14.61
CA ASN A 50 4.46 -1.49 13.45
C ASN A 50 3.00 -1.20 13.81
N THR A 51 2.53 -1.63 14.98
CA THR A 51 1.18 -1.36 15.49
C THR A 51 0.95 0.13 15.72
N ILE A 52 1.85 0.81 16.45
CA ILE A 52 1.70 2.23 16.78
C ILE A 52 1.83 3.11 15.54
N SER A 53 2.72 2.79 14.61
CA SER A 53 2.91 3.57 13.39
C SER A 53 1.68 3.64 12.49
N ASN A 54 0.77 2.67 12.56
CA ASN A 54 -0.51 2.71 11.86
C ASN A 54 -1.40 3.90 12.25
N PHE A 55 -1.20 4.50 13.43
CA PHE A 55 -1.97 5.66 13.87
C PHE A 55 -1.75 6.91 13.01
N ILE A 56 -0.72 6.93 12.14
CA ILE A 56 -0.56 7.97 11.11
C ILE A 56 -1.80 8.02 10.20
N PHE A 57 -2.44 6.89 9.90
CA PHE A 57 -3.63 6.85 9.06
C PHE A 57 -4.83 7.48 9.75
N LEU A 58 -4.99 7.34 11.09
CA LEU A 58 -6.02 8.07 11.84
C LEU A 58 -5.83 9.58 11.76
N TRP A 59 -4.60 10.05 11.91
CA TRP A 59 -4.30 11.48 11.77
C TRP A 59 -4.65 12.01 10.38
N ILE A 60 -4.31 11.25 9.30
CA ILE A 60 -4.64 11.61 7.93
C ILE A 60 -6.15 11.65 7.73
N MET A 61 -6.86 10.62 8.20
CA MET A 61 -8.33 10.55 8.12
C MET A 61 -8.99 11.72 8.83
N TRP A 62 -8.59 12.02 10.07
CA TRP A 62 -9.09 13.16 10.83
C TRP A 62 -8.85 14.49 10.11
N ARG A 63 -7.62 14.73 9.60
CA ARG A 63 -7.24 15.91 8.83
C ARG A 63 -8.12 16.10 7.59
N TRP A 64 -8.32 15.04 6.81
CA TRP A 64 -9.10 15.09 5.58
C TRP A 64 -10.61 15.11 5.85
N TRP A 65 -11.08 14.47 6.89
CA TRP A 65 -12.47 14.60 7.33
C TRP A 65 -12.80 16.05 7.76
N ARG A 66 -11.95 16.70 8.55
CA ARG A 66 -12.11 18.13 8.88
C ARG A 66 -12.17 18.99 7.62
N ARG A 67 -11.22 18.79 6.70
CA ARG A 67 -11.16 19.55 5.45
C ARG A 67 -12.40 19.39 4.60
N ASN A 68 -12.96 18.17 4.52
CA ASN A 68 -14.24 17.91 3.84
C ASN A 68 -15.41 18.64 4.49
N ARG A 69 -15.42 18.77 5.81
CA ARG A 69 -16.47 19.54 6.52
C ARG A 69 -16.35 21.03 6.25
N GLU A 70 -15.16 21.57 6.21
CA GLU A 70 -14.90 23.01 6.04
C GLU A 70 -15.12 23.48 4.59
N HIS A 71 -14.76 22.65 3.59
CA HIS A 71 -14.71 23.07 2.19
C HIS A 71 -15.71 22.32 1.29
N GLY A 72 -16.48 21.42 1.85
CA GLY A 72 -17.39 20.54 1.13
C GLY A 72 -16.78 19.18 0.75
N PRO A 73 -17.62 18.19 0.44
CA PRO A 73 -17.20 16.80 0.23
C PRO A 73 -16.36 16.64 -1.03
N TYR A 74 -15.10 16.28 -0.85
CA TYR A 74 -14.21 15.91 -1.94
C TYR A 74 -14.43 14.45 -2.32
N PRO A 75 -14.72 14.12 -3.61
CA PRO A 75 -15.11 12.76 -4.01
C PRO A 75 -14.12 11.68 -3.56
N VAL A 76 -12.81 11.87 -3.79
CA VAL A 76 -11.79 10.87 -3.43
C VAL A 76 -11.73 10.65 -1.91
N ALA A 77 -11.83 11.70 -1.10
CA ALA A 77 -11.87 11.55 0.34
C ALA A 77 -13.15 10.87 0.83
N ARG A 78 -14.28 11.09 0.14
CA ARG A 78 -15.58 10.51 0.54
C ARG A 78 -15.56 8.98 0.53
N TRP A 79 -15.00 8.35 -0.50
CA TRP A 79 -14.90 6.89 -0.57
C TRP A 79 -13.57 6.36 -0.04
N GLY A 80 -12.51 7.15 -0.12
CA GLY A 80 -11.17 6.73 0.30
C GLY A 80 -11.00 6.64 1.81
N LEU A 81 -11.58 7.58 2.59
CA LEU A 81 -11.44 7.56 4.05
C LEU A 81 -12.05 6.32 4.71
N PRO A 82 -13.26 5.84 4.35
CA PRO A 82 -13.80 4.58 4.89
C PRO A 82 -12.92 3.36 4.55
N ILE A 83 -12.38 3.30 3.33
CA ILE A 83 -11.49 2.20 2.92
C ILE A 83 -10.17 2.26 3.71
N MET A 84 -9.61 3.46 3.88
CA MET A 84 -8.41 3.67 4.71
C MET A 84 -8.66 3.29 6.18
N PHE A 85 -9.88 3.52 6.69
CA PHE A 85 -10.24 3.11 8.04
C PHE A 85 -10.27 1.58 8.19
N ALA A 86 -10.77 0.87 7.19
CA ALA A 86 -10.71 -0.60 7.16
C ALA A 86 -9.26 -1.11 7.19
N SER A 87 -8.36 -0.52 6.37
CA SER A 87 -6.93 -0.84 6.39
C SER A 87 -6.28 -0.51 7.74
N PHE A 88 -6.62 0.63 8.34
CA PHE A 88 -6.11 1.00 9.67
C PHE A 88 -6.48 -0.04 10.73
N ILE A 89 -7.73 -0.49 10.77
CA ILE A 89 -8.16 -1.53 11.71
C ILE A 89 -7.43 -2.84 11.40
N GLY A 90 -7.42 -3.26 10.12
CA GLY A 90 -6.74 -4.47 9.68
C GLY A 90 -5.26 -4.48 10.06
N GLY A 91 -4.51 -3.45 9.66
CA GLY A 91 -3.08 -3.35 9.93
C GLY A 91 -2.75 -3.23 11.41
N THR A 92 -3.56 -2.47 12.18
CA THR A 92 -3.34 -2.36 13.63
C THR A 92 -3.52 -3.71 14.33
N VAL A 93 -4.60 -4.45 14.02
CA VAL A 93 -4.84 -5.76 14.62
C VAL A 93 -3.86 -6.80 14.09
N TYR A 94 -3.56 -6.77 12.79
CA TYR A 94 -2.57 -7.65 12.17
C TYR A 94 -1.21 -7.57 12.89
N HIS A 95 -0.63 -6.37 12.97
CA HIS A 95 0.68 -6.17 13.60
C HIS A 95 0.66 -6.38 15.12
N ALA A 96 -0.48 -6.07 15.77
CA ALA A 96 -0.60 -6.30 17.20
C ALA A 96 -0.63 -7.77 17.57
N THR A 97 -1.24 -8.61 16.75
CA THR A 97 -1.58 -9.99 17.14
C THR A 97 -0.96 -11.08 16.29
N ARG A 98 -0.72 -10.83 14.99
CA ARG A 98 -0.28 -11.82 14.01
C ARG A 98 -1.10 -13.12 14.06
N SER A 99 -2.41 -12.98 14.35
CA SER A 99 -3.25 -14.10 14.80
C SER A 99 -4.05 -14.78 13.70
N HIS A 100 -4.31 -14.13 12.58
CA HIS A 100 -5.22 -14.66 11.57
C HIS A 100 -5.05 -13.99 10.21
N GLU A 101 -5.15 -14.78 9.13
CA GLU A 101 -5.08 -14.36 7.73
C GLU A 101 -6.04 -13.21 7.39
N PHE A 102 -7.22 -13.19 7.99
CA PHE A 102 -8.21 -12.14 7.79
C PHE A 102 -7.64 -10.73 8.08
N TRP A 103 -6.87 -10.58 9.16
CA TRP A 103 -6.30 -9.29 9.53
C TRP A 103 -5.19 -8.87 8.59
N TYR A 104 -4.38 -9.83 8.12
CA TYR A 104 -3.39 -9.61 7.07
C TYR A 104 -4.04 -9.14 5.77
N LEU A 105 -5.10 -9.82 5.31
CA LEU A 105 -5.84 -9.41 4.12
C LEU A 105 -6.49 -8.03 4.29
N LEU A 106 -7.04 -7.74 5.46
CA LEU A 106 -7.67 -6.45 5.76
C LEU A 106 -6.64 -5.31 5.89
N ASP A 107 -5.37 -5.61 6.15
CA ASP A 107 -4.28 -4.64 6.09
C ASP A 107 -4.01 -4.18 4.65
N TRP A 108 -3.74 -5.10 3.73
CA TRP A 108 -3.24 -4.74 2.41
C TRP A 108 -4.29 -4.64 1.29
N ILE A 109 -5.38 -5.42 1.30
CA ILE A 109 -6.41 -5.35 0.25
C ILE A 109 -7.01 -3.94 0.11
N PRO A 110 -7.37 -3.22 1.19
CA PRO A 110 -7.88 -1.86 1.07
C PRO A 110 -6.89 -0.90 0.42
N ILE A 111 -5.58 -1.09 0.61
CA ILE A 111 -4.54 -0.29 -0.07
C ILE A 111 -4.61 -0.47 -1.58
N TYR A 112 -4.78 -1.72 -2.06
CA TYR A 112 -4.99 -2.01 -3.48
C TYR A 112 -6.26 -1.35 -4.02
N VAL A 113 -7.36 -1.45 -3.28
CA VAL A 113 -8.65 -0.83 -3.65
C VAL A 113 -8.51 0.69 -3.74
N LEU A 114 -7.79 1.31 -2.80
CA LEU A 114 -7.49 2.75 -2.85
C LEU A 114 -6.65 3.12 -4.07
N ALA A 115 -5.60 2.37 -4.36
CA ALA A 115 -4.73 2.63 -5.50
C ALA A 115 -5.50 2.52 -6.83
N LEU A 116 -6.25 1.44 -7.01
CA LEU A 116 -7.10 1.25 -8.20
C LEU A 116 -8.21 2.31 -8.30
N GLY A 117 -8.82 2.68 -7.17
CA GLY A 117 -9.82 3.74 -7.11
C GLY A 117 -9.26 5.09 -7.56
N VAL A 118 -8.05 5.44 -7.14
CA VAL A 118 -7.36 6.67 -7.59
C VAL A 118 -7.03 6.59 -9.08
N ALA A 119 -6.55 5.46 -9.59
CA ALA A 119 -6.31 5.27 -11.01
C ALA A 119 -7.59 5.45 -11.82
N GLY A 120 -8.68 4.79 -11.46
CA GLY A 120 -9.99 4.93 -12.12
C GLY A 120 -10.49 6.37 -12.07
N PHE A 121 -10.39 7.03 -10.91
CA PHE A 121 -10.74 8.45 -10.79
C PHE A 121 -9.92 9.32 -11.75
N LEU A 122 -8.62 9.14 -11.85
CA LEU A 122 -7.77 9.91 -12.76
C LEU A 122 -8.11 9.66 -14.23
N TRP A 123 -8.38 8.43 -14.63
CA TRP A 123 -8.83 8.10 -15.98
C TRP A 123 -10.14 8.81 -16.32
N THR A 124 -11.12 8.84 -15.38
CA THR A 124 -12.37 9.58 -15.59
C THR A 124 -12.16 11.09 -15.71
N ARG A 125 -11.19 11.62 -14.96
CA ARG A 125 -10.81 13.05 -15.05
C ARG A 125 -10.13 13.40 -16.36
N LEU A 126 -9.38 12.46 -16.93
CA LEU A 126 -8.68 12.65 -18.20
C LEU A 126 -9.63 12.60 -19.40
N PHE A 127 -10.56 11.66 -19.42
CA PHE A 127 -11.35 11.32 -20.64
C PHE A 127 -12.87 11.33 -20.44
N GLY A 128 -13.35 11.75 -19.27
CA GLY A 128 -14.77 11.69 -18.90
C GLY A 128 -15.19 10.30 -18.42
N ASN A 129 -16.37 10.22 -17.79
CA ASN A 129 -16.76 9.02 -17.04
C ASN A 129 -16.82 7.75 -17.91
N LYS A 130 -17.48 7.79 -19.05
CA LYS A 130 -17.67 6.58 -19.88
C LYS A 130 -16.32 6.10 -20.46
N LEU A 131 -15.64 6.97 -21.19
CA LEU A 131 -14.38 6.60 -21.84
C LEU A 131 -13.28 6.31 -20.82
N GLY A 132 -13.16 7.13 -19.77
CA GLY A 132 -12.16 6.93 -18.72
C GLY A 132 -12.34 5.59 -17.99
N LEU A 133 -13.57 5.22 -17.63
CA LEU A 133 -13.83 3.91 -17.03
C LEU A 133 -13.58 2.77 -18.01
N SER A 134 -13.92 2.92 -19.28
CA SER A 134 -13.62 1.90 -20.29
C SER A 134 -12.12 1.68 -20.47
N ILE A 135 -11.33 2.77 -20.54
CA ILE A 135 -9.86 2.67 -20.61
C ILE A 135 -9.30 2.00 -19.36
N PHE A 136 -9.74 2.43 -18.18
CA PHE A 136 -9.31 1.85 -16.91
C PHE A 136 -9.64 0.35 -16.83
N ALA A 137 -10.88 -0.03 -17.13
CA ALA A 137 -11.31 -1.43 -17.10
C ALA A 137 -10.55 -2.28 -18.13
N SER A 138 -10.41 -1.81 -19.38
CA SER A 138 -9.67 -2.52 -20.41
C SER A 138 -8.20 -2.72 -20.04
N LEU A 139 -7.53 -1.66 -19.54
CA LEU A 139 -6.15 -1.75 -19.09
C LEU A 139 -6.00 -2.73 -17.92
N SER A 140 -6.88 -2.62 -16.92
CA SER A 140 -6.84 -3.50 -15.75
C SER A 140 -7.08 -4.97 -16.14
N LEU A 141 -8.06 -5.25 -16.98
CA LEU A 141 -8.35 -6.60 -17.47
C LEU A 141 -7.19 -7.15 -18.32
N THR A 142 -6.59 -6.33 -19.17
CA THR A 142 -5.42 -6.71 -19.97
C THR A 142 -4.23 -7.07 -19.06
N LEU A 143 -3.93 -6.24 -18.07
CA LEU A 143 -2.84 -6.51 -17.14
C LEU A 143 -3.12 -7.76 -16.29
N MET A 144 -4.35 -7.97 -15.85
CA MET A 144 -4.75 -9.20 -15.15
C MET A 144 -4.61 -10.42 -16.04
N ALA A 145 -5.05 -10.35 -17.30
CA ALA A 145 -4.93 -11.45 -18.25
C ALA A 145 -3.46 -11.78 -18.57
N LEU A 146 -2.60 -10.76 -18.71
CA LEU A 146 -1.16 -10.96 -18.91
C LEU A 146 -0.49 -11.61 -17.69
N ASN A 147 -0.85 -11.21 -16.47
CA ASN A 147 -0.35 -11.84 -15.26
C ASN A 147 -0.81 -13.31 -15.18
N ALA A 148 -2.10 -13.58 -15.41
CA ALA A 148 -2.63 -14.95 -15.43
C ALA A 148 -1.99 -15.81 -16.52
N ALA A 149 -1.77 -15.26 -17.71
CA ALA A 149 -1.07 -15.94 -18.78
C ALA A 149 0.40 -16.25 -18.42
N ALA A 150 1.08 -15.29 -17.80
CA ALA A 150 2.44 -15.50 -17.31
C ALA A 150 2.50 -16.61 -16.26
N GLU A 151 1.55 -16.65 -15.34
CA GLU A 151 1.45 -17.69 -14.31
C GLU A 151 1.18 -19.08 -14.92
N LEU A 152 0.29 -19.17 -15.91
CA LEU A 152 -0.11 -20.46 -16.51
C LEU A 152 0.91 -21.00 -17.52
N TRP A 153 1.61 -20.14 -18.26
CA TRP A 153 2.42 -20.56 -19.42
C TRP A 153 3.91 -20.30 -19.27
N SER A 154 4.36 -19.61 -18.23
CA SER A 154 5.78 -19.38 -17.99
C SER A 154 6.34 -20.36 -16.97
N SER A 155 7.62 -20.68 -17.11
CA SER A 155 8.42 -21.34 -16.07
C SER A 155 9.08 -20.32 -15.14
N TRP A 156 8.53 -19.12 -15.07
CA TRP A 156 9.11 -18.04 -14.27
C TRP A 156 8.99 -18.33 -12.77
N GLU A 157 10.01 -17.94 -12.06
CA GLU A 157 10.02 -18.05 -10.61
C GLU A 157 8.88 -17.23 -9.97
N PRO A 158 8.29 -17.70 -8.85
CA PRO A 158 7.20 -16.99 -8.17
C PRO A 158 7.51 -15.52 -7.86
N VAL A 159 8.75 -15.21 -7.52
CA VAL A 159 9.22 -13.83 -7.29
C VAL A 159 9.05 -12.95 -8.53
N THR A 160 9.30 -13.50 -9.71
CA THR A 160 9.15 -12.79 -10.98
C THR A 160 7.68 -12.50 -11.27
N LEU A 161 6.78 -13.46 -11.00
CA LEU A 161 5.32 -13.29 -11.17
C LEU A 161 4.76 -12.25 -10.21
N ILE A 162 5.18 -12.26 -8.95
CA ILE A 162 4.83 -11.24 -7.97
C ILE A 162 5.31 -9.86 -8.45
N SER A 163 6.54 -9.77 -8.94
CA SER A 163 7.11 -8.52 -9.46
C SER A 163 6.34 -8.00 -10.68
N LEU A 164 5.86 -8.89 -11.56
CA LEU A 164 5.01 -8.53 -12.70
C LEU A 164 3.67 -7.96 -12.24
N SER A 165 3.06 -8.53 -11.21
CA SER A 165 1.80 -8.03 -10.63
C SER A 165 1.96 -6.62 -10.05
N TYR A 166 3.06 -6.35 -9.32
CA TYR A 166 3.38 -5.01 -8.85
C TYR A 166 3.68 -4.04 -9.99
N ALA A 167 4.42 -4.47 -11.01
CA ALA A 167 4.68 -3.63 -12.19
C ALA A 167 3.38 -3.24 -12.91
N SER A 168 2.45 -4.17 -13.03
CA SER A 168 1.12 -3.92 -13.61
C SER A 168 0.33 -2.88 -12.81
N LEU A 169 0.35 -2.97 -11.48
CA LEU A 169 -0.29 -1.98 -10.60
C LEU A 169 0.37 -0.60 -10.75
N VAL A 170 1.71 -0.55 -10.83
CA VAL A 170 2.46 0.70 -11.05
C VAL A 170 2.06 1.32 -12.40
N ILE A 171 2.02 0.55 -13.48
CA ILE A 171 1.62 1.04 -14.82
C ILE A 171 0.19 1.58 -14.78
N ALA A 172 -0.75 0.86 -14.18
CA ALA A 172 -2.15 1.27 -14.09
C ALA A 172 -2.31 2.61 -13.37
N ASN A 173 -1.47 2.91 -12.39
CA ASN A 173 -1.51 4.14 -11.60
C ASN A 173 -0.62 5.26 -12.18
N LEU A 174 0.60 4.94 -12.59
CA LEU A 174 1.60 5.95 -12.97
C LEU A 174 1.21 6.67 -14.27
N LEU A 175 0.68 5.94 -15.25
CA LEU A 175 0.31 6.53 -16.54
C LEU A 175 -0.74 7.64 -16.41
N PRO A 176 -1.92 7.40 -15.77
CA PRO A 176 -2.91 8.46 -15.60
C PRO A 176 -2.40 9.59 -14.69
N LEU A 177 -1.53 9.33 -13.72
CA LEU A 177 -0.89 10.36 -12.90
C LEU A 177 0.00 11.28 -13.74
N ILE A 178 0.85 10.73 -14.61
CA ILE A 178 1.72 11.50 -15.49
C ILE A 178 0.89 12.36 -16.44
N LEU A 179 -0.13 11.77 -17.06
CA LEU A 179 -1.01 12.47 -18.00
C LEU A 179 -1.78 13.59 -17.28
N HIS A 180 -2.30 13.33 -16.10
CA HIS A 180 -3.00 14.33 -15.30
C HIS A 180 -2.07 15.44 -14.81
N ALA A 181 -0.85 15.13 -14.40
CA ALA A 181 0.14 16.12 -13.96
C ALA A 181 0.63 17.05 -15.10
N ARG A 182 0.47 16.64 -16.36
CA ARG A 182 0.79 17.50 -17.52
C ARG A 182 -0.24 18.59 -17.79
N ARG A 183 -1.44 18.48 -17.21
CA ARG A 183 -2.49 19.48 -17.37
C ARG A 183 -2.12 20.81 -16.70
N PRO A 184 -2.52 21.95 -17.29
CA PRO A 184 -2.25 23.28 -16.71
C PRO A 184 -2.80 23.42 -15.28
N GLU A 185 -3.97 22.84 -15.01
CA GLU A 185 -4.64 22.90 -13.70
C GLU A 185 -3.83 22.24 -12.59
N ALA A 186 -3.02 21.23 -12.94
CA ALA A 186 -2.20 20.48 -11.99
C ALA A 186 -0.84 21.16 -11.70
N GLN A 187 -0.45 22.20 -12.45
CA GLN A 187 0.88 22.78 -12.37
C GLN A 187 1.29 23.18 -10.94
N GLY A 188 0.44 23.90 -10.23
CA GLY A 188 0.69 24.32 -8.85
C GLY A 188 0.72 23.18 -7.83
N ALA A 189 0.16 22.02 -8.19
CA ALA A 189 0.07 20.86 -7.32
C ALA A 189 1.20 19.84 -7.53
N ARG A 190 1.96 19.90 -8.64
CA ARG A 190 2.99 18.91 -9.01
C ARG A 190 4.01 18.64 -7.90
N ARG A 191 4.37 19.66 -7.11
CA ARG A 191 5.30 19.50 -5.97
C ARG A 191 4.83 18.43 -4.98
N TRP A 192 3.52 18.30 -4.78
CA TRP A 192 2.96 17.30 -3.88
C TRP A 192 3.07 15.89 -4.47
N LEU A 193 2.89 15.77 -5.79
CA LEU A 193 3.10 14.50 -6.49
C LEU A 193 4.55 14.05 -6.42
N VAL A 194 5.50 14.96 -6.67
CA VAL A 194 6.94 14.66 -6.58
C VAL A 194 7.33 14.30 -5.14
N ALA A 195 6.90 15.10 -4.15
CA ALA A 195 7.15 14.80 -2.75
C ALA A 195 6.58 13.44 -2.35
N GLY A 196 5.32 13.17 -2.73
CA GLY A 196 4.67 11.88 -2.47
C GLY A 196 5.41 10.70 -3.11
N GLY A 197 5.90 10.87 -4.34
CA GLY A 197 6.71 9.86 -5.03
C GLY A 197 8.03 9.56 -4.33
N LEU A 198 8.76 10.60 -3.92
CA LEU A 198 10.02 10.43 -3.17
C LEU A 198 9.81 9.77 -1.81
N VAL A 199 8.77 10.21 -1.08
CA VAL A 199 8.41 9.62 0.21
C VAL A 199 7.97 8.17 0.06
N MET A 200 7.19 7.84 -0.97
CA MET A 200 6.78 6.45 -1.25
C MET A 200 7.97 5.57 -1.62
N ALA A 201 8.91 6.07 -2.45
CA ALA A 201 10.13 5.33 -2.79
C ALA A 201 10.96 5.03 -1.52
N SER A 202 11.07 6.01 -0.60
CA SER A 202 11.73 5.81 0.70
C SER A 202 10.99 4.78 1.56
N ALA A 203 9.64 4.83 1.60
CA ALA A 203 8.82 3.87 2.32
C ALA A 203 9.07 2.44 1.83
N ILE A 204 9.06 2.23 0.51
CA ILE A 204 9.36 0.92 -0.11
C ILE A 204 10.77 0.47 0.27
N GLY A 205 11.76 1.39 0.23
CA GLY A 205 13.13 1.09 0.63
C GLY A 205 13.23 0.57 2.07
N PHE A 206 12.59 1.23 3.03
CA PHE A 206 12.56 0.79 4.42
C PHE A 206 11.85 -0.55 4.61
N ARG A 207 10.74 -0.79 3.89
CA ARG A 207 10.05 -2.07 3.92
C ARG A 207 10.94 -3.21 3.41
N GLN A 208 11.64 -3.02 2.30
CA GLN A 208 12.54 -4.03 1.74
C GLN A 208 13.76 -4.25 2.64
N LEU A 209 14.28 -3.17 3.22
CA LEU A 209 15.39 -3.25 4.18
C LEU A 209 15.00 -4.10 5.40
N ASP A 210 13.80 -3.92 5.95
CA ASP A 210 13.34 -4.69 7.10
C ASP A 210 13.25 -6.19 6.81
N VAL A 211 12.64 -6.55 5.67
CA VAL A 211 12.57 -7.94 5.23
C VAL A 211 13.99 -8.54 5.05
N HIS A 212 14.91 -7.75 4.50
CA HIS A 212 16.30 -8.18 4.35
C HIS A 212 17.01 -8.37 5.71
N ILE A 213 16.82 -7.44 6.64
CA ILE A 213 17.38 -7.53 8.01
C ILE A 213 16.82 -8.76 8.72
N ALA A 214 15.51 -8.96 8.68
CA ALA A 214 14.85 -10.11 9.30
C ALA A 214 15.38 -11.44 8.73
N HIS A 215 15.52 -11.52 7.40
CA HIS A 215 15.98 -12.72 6.71
C HIS A 215 17.45 -13.07 7.03
N HIS A 216 18.31 -12.07 7.20
CA HIS A 216 19.75 -12.28 7.43
C HIS A 216 20.18 -12.14 8.89
N HIS A 217 19.22 -11.98 9.83
CA HIS A 217 19.48 -11.80 11.25
C HIS A 217 20.54 -10.71 11.55
N ILE A 218 20.45 -9.57 10.85
CA ILE A 218 21.39 -8.47 10.99
C ILE A 218 21.01 -7.63 12.23
N GLU A 219 21.85 -7.64 13.26
CA GLU A 219 21.58 -6.96 14.54
C GLU A 219 21.75 -5.42 14.51
N VAL A 220 21.87 -4.81 13.34
CA VAL A 220 22.16 -3.36 13.22
C VAL A 220 21.00 -2.46 13.65
N TRP A 221 19.75 -2.98 13.61
CA TRP A 221 18.55 -2.20 13.96
C TRP A 221 17.59 -3.06 14.79
N PRO A 222 17.66 -2.96 16.12
CA PRO A 222 17.01 -3.92 17.01
C PRO A 222 15.48 -3.99 16.87
N HIS A 223 14.83 -2.97 16.31
CA HIS A 223 13.36 -2.95 16.13
C HIS A 223 12.93 -3.04 14.67
N GLY A 224 13.85 -3.25 13.74
CA GLY A 224 13.56 -3.23 12.32
C GLY A 224 13.14 -1.86 11.78
N SER A 225 12.75 -1.80 10.53
CA SER A 225 12.43 -0.55 9.84
C SER A 225 11.02 -0.54 9.20
N HIS A 226 10.22 -1.59 9.39
CA HIS A 226 8.90 -1.69 8.77
C HIS A 226 7.93 -0.59 9.24
N PHE A 227 8.01 -0.15 10.50
CA PHE A 227 7.21 0.98 10.98
C PHE A 227 7.40 2.26 10.16
N MET A 228 8.58 2.46 9.55
CA MET A 228 8.84 3.58 8.63
C MET A 228 8.04 3.46 7.34
N TRP A 229 7.74 2.24 6.89
CA TRP A 229 6.81 2.00 5.78
C TRP A 229 5.43 2.60 6.07
N HIS A 230 4.89 2.41 7.27
CA HIS A 230 3.59 2.98 7.67
C HIS A 230 3.64 4.51 7.72
N LEU A 231 4.65 5.07 8.41
CA LEU A 231 4.77 6.54 8.56
C LEU A 231 4.96 7.23 7.21
N LEU A 232 5.92 6.78 6.42
CA LEU A 232 6.22 7.37 5.11
C LEU A 232 5.12 7.04 4.10
N GLY A 233 4.58 5.82 4.09
CA GLY A 233 3.45 5.44 3.27
C GLY A 233 2.23 6.33 3.54
N GLY A 234 1.91 6.56 4.82
CA GLY A 234 0.88 7.51 5.23
C GLY A 234 1.15 8.93 4.71
N LEU A 235 2.37 9.44 4.88
CA LEU A 235 2.75 10.75 4.35
C LEU A 235 2.64 10.81 2.82
N ALA A 236 3.00 9.76 2.10
CA ALA A 236 2.83 9.69 0.64
C ALA A 236 1.36 9.73 0.24
N VAL A 237 0.48 9.00 0.95
CA VAL A 237 -0.98 9.07 0.76
C VAL A 237 -1.49 10.48 1.01
N ASN A 238 -1.03 11.14 2.08
CA ASN A 238 -1.39 12.53 2.35
C ASN A 238 -0.93 13.49 1.24
N CYS A 239 0.27 13.31 0.70
CA CYS A 239 0.75 14.08 -0.45
C CYS A 239 -0.09 13.83 -1.70
N MET A 240 -0.51 12.60 -1.96
CA MET A 240 -1.41 12.26 -3.07
C MET A 240 -2.77 12.94 -2.92
N LEU A 241 -3.36 12.92 -1.74
CA LEU A 241 -4.62 13.61 -1.47
C LEU A 241 -4.47 15.14 -1.62
N GLU A 242 -3.35 15.73 -1.18
CA GLU A 242 -3.04 17.15 -1.41
C GLU A 242 -2.88 17.47 -2.90
N TYR A 243 -2.21 16.60 -3.65
CA TYR A 243 -2.08 16.75 -5.10
C TYR A 243 -3.45 16.76 -5.76
N LEU A 244 -4.25 15.73 -5.53
CA LEU A 244 -5.57 15.58 -6.13
C LEU A 244 -6.51 16.73 -5.74
N TRP A 245 -6.51 17.11 -4.47
CA TRP A 245 -7.28 18.24 -3.99
C TRP A 245 -6.93 19.54 -4.72
N ARG A 246 -5.67 19.86 -4.85
CA ARG A 246 -5.19 21.12 -5.44
C ARG A 246 -5.31 21.14 -6.96
N ALA A 247 -5.15 20.00 -7.61
CA ALA A 247 -5.22 19.89 -9.06
C ALA A 247 -6.66 19.84 -9.58
N ASP A 248 -7.59 19.25 -8.81
CA ASP A 248 -8.92 18.92 -9.30
C ASP A 248 -10.06 19.62 -8.56
N TRP A 249 -9.85 19.92 -7.27
CA TRP A 249 -10.89 20.51 -6.45
C TRP A 249 -10.81 22.03 -6.44
N ARG A 250 -11.82 22.68 -7.06
CA ARG A 250 -12.10 24.10 -6.85
C ARG A 250 -13.27 24.22 -5.89
N PRO A 251 -13.07 24.78 -4.68
CA PRO A 251 -14.21 25.07 -3.82
C PRO A 251 -15.22 25.90 -4.62
N ARG A 252 -16.49 25.52 -4.57
CA ARG A 252 -17.55 26.39 -5.11
C ARG A 252 -17.38 27.75 -4.44
N ARG A 253 -17.02 28.77 -5.21
CA ARG A 253 -17.16 30.15 -4.73
C ARG A 253 -18.59 30.25 -4.24
N LYS A 254 -18.78 30.60 -2.97
CA LYS A 254 -20.07 31.10 -2.52
C LYS A 254 -20.30 32.32 -3.40
N GLU A 255 -21.22 32.20 -4.36
CA GLU A 255 -21.76 33.37 -5.01
C GLU A 255 -22.31 34.20 -3.87
N SER A 256 -21.69 35.33 -3.65
CA SER A 256 -22.18 36.35 -2.70
C SER A 256 -23.52 36.80 -3.21
N ALA A 257 -24.59 36.32 -2.53
CA ALA A 257 -25.94 36.84 -2.69
C ALA A 257 -26.01 38.28 -2.17
#